data_eec769f93408010cc8780562e5df6c7b
#
_entry.id   eec769f93408010cc8780562e5df6c7b
#
_cell.length_a   1.000
_cell.length_b   1.000
_cell.length_c   1.000
_cell.angle_alpha   90.00
_cell.angle_beta   90.00
_cell.angle_gamma   90.00
#
_symmetry.space_group_name_H-M   'P 1'
#
loop_
_entity.id
_entity.type
_entity.pdbx_description
1 polymer ?
#
loop_
_entity_poly.entity_id
_entity_poly.type
_entity_poly.pdbx_seq_one_letter_code
_entity_poly.pdbx_strand_id
1 'polypeptide(L)'
;MVAAVGKAAALLRAFGPSAPVLSVRQLAVRTGVPRSTVHALAATLAEEGLLDVVAGRGYRLGPLLVGLAGQIIERTGLVAAVEGAAPVRRTPGQEVHVGQLVGAWVVYLHREAGPVRAPMDNRVGLRAPAWRGGCGKAALSRLPSAEVDERIARLCREEDVPAPDGPALHAELAQGRRDGWLVSSAFQPGRTSVAAPVVRAGGEPVGGLSVAGPSALFPPAVVRRLGPEVAAAARHAGQALG
;
A
#
# COMPACT_ATOMS: atom_id res chain seq x y z
N MET A 1 16.19 -17.81 15.33
CA MET A 1 16.14 -16.77 14.27
C MET A 1 17.56 -16.37 13.90
N VAL A 2 17.91 -16.28 12.60
CA VAL A 2 19.26 -15.91 12.15
C VAL A 2 19.40 -14.38 12.22
N ALA A 3 20.15 -13.90 13.20
CA ALA A 3 20.27 -12.47 13.51
C ALA A 3 20.79 -11.62 12.32
N ALA A 4 21.69 -12.19 11.48
CA ALA A 4 22.22 -11.50 10.29
C ALA A 4 21.12 -11.18 9.27
N VAL A 5 20.19 -12.11 9.01
CA VAL A 5 19.07 -11.91 8.09
C VAL A 5 18.14 -10.80 8.59
N GLY A 6 17.84 -10.77 9.89
CA GLY A 6 17.04 -9.71 10.48
C GLY A 6 17.68 -8.32 10.35
N LYS A 7 19.00 -8.22 10.56
CA LYS A 7 19.76 -6.98 10.37
C LYS A 7 19.79 -6.56 8.89
N ALA A 8 20.01 -7.49 7.97
CA ALA A 8 19.98 -7.21 6.53
C ALA A 8 18.60 -6.66 6.09
N ALA A 9 17.51 -7.29 6.53
CA ALA A 9 16.16 -6.81 6.28
C ALA A 9 15.90 -5.42 6.88
N ALA A 10 16.47 -5.11 8.07
CA ALA A 10 16.38 -3.79 8.66
C ALA A 10 17.11 -2.73 7.82
N LEU A 11 18.28 -3.07 7.25
CA LEU A 11 18.99 -2.19 6.33
C LEU A 11 18.15 -1.86 5.09
N LEU A 12 17.54 -2.87 4.45
CA LEU A 12 16.69 -2.65 3.28
C LEU A 12 15.48 -1.77 3.61
N ARG A 13 14.85 -1.95 4.78
CA ARG A 13 13.72 -1.12 5.24
C ARG A 13 14.09 0.32 5.60
N ALA A 14 15.39 0.62 5.79
CA ALA A 14 15.83 1.97 6.13
C ALA A 14 15.73 2.97 4.98
N PHE A 15 15.68 2.49 3.74
CA PHE A 15 15.51 3.34 2.55
C PHE A 15 14.05 3.78 2.38
N GLY A 16 13.86 4.94 1.75
CA GLY A 16 12.53 5.46 1.44
C GLY A 16 12.59 6.63 0.46
N PRO A 17 11.43 7.13 -0.01
CA PRO A 17 11.37 8.21 -1.01
C PRO A 17 12.13 9.48 -0.60
N SER A 18 12.10 9.84 0.68
CA SER A 18 12.82 11.00 1.24
C SER A 18 14.31 10.74 1.46
N ALA A 19 14.75 9.48 1.37
CA ALA A 19 16.15 9.08 1.59
C ALA A 19 16.50 7.90 0.68
N PRO A 20 16.56 8.11 -0.64
CA PRO A 20 16.82 7.05 -1.62
C PRO A 20 18.29 6.57 -1.61
N VAL A 21 19.20 7.38 -1.08
CA VAL A 21 20.62 7.04 -0.93
C VAL A 21 21.02 7.25 0.52
N LEU A 22 21.65 6.25 1.14
CA LEU A 22 22.10 6.29 2.53
C LEU A 22 23.55 5.84 2.65
N SER A 23 24.36 6.61 3.38
CA SER A 23 25.71 6.22 3.78
C SER A 23 25.67 5.14 4.88
N VAL A 24 26.78 4.43 5.10
CA VAL A 24 26.95 3.46 6.20
C VAL A 24 26.62 4.10 7.56
N ARG A 25 27.02 5.36 7.77
CA ARG A 25 26.69 6.10 9.00
C ARG A 25 25.19 6.30 9.18
N GLN A 26 24.49 6.72 8.13
CA GLN A 26 23.05 6.94 8.17
C GLN A 26 22.28 5.63 8.38
N LEU A 27 22.69 4.55 7.70
CA LEU A 27 22.13 3.22 7.92
C LEU A 27 22.31 2.76 9.36
N ALA A 28 23.51 2.94 9.95
CA ALA A 28 23.78 2.57 11.34
C ALA A 28 22.86 3.34 12.32
N VAL A 29 22.72 4.66 12.12
CA VAL A 29 21.84 5.50 12.96
C VAL A 29 20.37 5.06 12.85
N ARG A 30 19.89 4.79 11.63
CA ARG A 30 18.48 4.43 11.40
C ARG A 30 18.11 3.05 11.91
N THR A 31 19.07 2.11 11.88
CA THR A 31 18.79 0.70 12.21
C THR A 31 19.27 0.29 13.60
N GLY A 32 20.07 1.12 14.26
CA GLY A 32 20.75 0.77 15.52
C GLY A 32 21.83 -0.30 15.38
N VAL A 33 22.15 -0.72 14.14
CA VAL A 33 23.18 -1.74 13.88
C VAL A 33 24.58 -1.09 13.91
N PRO A 34 25.59 -1.71 14.55
CA PRO A 34 26.97 -1.18 14.57
C PRO A 34 27.52 -0.94 13.16
N ARG A 35 28.29 0.15 12.97
CA ARG A 35 28.81 0.57 11.64
C ARG A 35 29.61 -0.51 10.93
N SER A 36 30.43 -1.27 11.64
CA SER A 36 31.21 -2.39 11.07
C SER A 36 30.30 -3.48 10.50
N THR A 37 29.24 -3.83 11.24
CA THR A 37 28.23 -4.80 10.79
C THR A 37 27.44 -4.25 9.61
N VAL A 38 27.03 -2.98 9.62
CA VAL A 38 26.36 -2.33 8.49
C VAL A 38 27.22 -2.38 7.25
N HIS A 39 28.53 -2.06 7.36
CA HIS A 39 29.45 -2.08 6.23
C HIS A 39 29.54 -3.47 5.61
N ALA A 40 29.74 -4.52 6.42
CA ALA A 40 29.84 -5.90 5.93
C ALA A 40 28.51 -6.35 5.27
N LEU A 41 27.38 -6.11 5.94
CA LEU A 41 26.05 -6.49 5.39
C LEU A 41 25.72 -5.72 4.11
N ALA A 42 26.00 -4.41 4.06
CA ALA A 42 25.73 -3.60 2.88
C ALA A 42 26.59 -4.00 1.68
N ALA A 43 27.86 -4.38 1.91
CA ALA A 43 28.73 -4.92 0.86
C ALA A 43 28.16 -6.22 0.29
N THR A 44 27.83 -7.19 1.15
CA THR A 44 27.20 -8.46 0.72
C THR A 44 25.88 -8.21 0.00
N LEU A 45 24.99 -7.35 0.52
CA LEU A 45 23.75 -7.01 -0.15
C LEU A 45 23.96 -6.35 -1.53
N ALA A 46 25.08 -5.62 -1.70
CA ALA A 46 25.43 -5.04 -2.99
C ALA A 46 25.97 -6.10 -3.97
N GLU A 47 26.80 -7.04 -3.50
CA GLU A 47 27.26 -8.19 -4.28
C GLU A 47 26.06 -9.04 -4.78
N GLU A 48 25.05 -9.22 -3.93
CA GLU A 48 23.83 -9.96 -4.25
C GLU A 48 22.79 -9.12 -5.05
N GLY A 49 23.08 -7.86 -5.41
CA GLY A 49 22.19 -6.99 -6.18
C GLY A 49 20.96 -6.46 -5.43
N LEU A 50 20.88 -6.69 -4.11
CA LEU A 50 19.82 -6.15 -3.24
C LEU A 50 20.04 -4.69 -2.89
N LEU A 51 21.31 -4.26 -2.85
CA LEU A 51 21.73 -2.87 -2.83
C LEU A 51 22.55 -2.56 -4.08
N ASP A 52 22.75 -1.28 -4.33
CA ASP A 52 23.62 -0.74 -5.38
C ASP A 52 24.49 0.36 -4.79
N VAL A 53 25.78 0.39 -5.17
CA VAL A 53 26.74 1.37 -4.66
C VAL A 53 26.61 2.67 -5.41
N VAL A 54 26.45 3.77 -4.67
CA VAL A 54 26.49 5.13 -5.23
C VAL A 54 27.83 5.76 -4.83
N ALA A 55 28.75 5.90 -5.80
CA ALA A 55 30.11 6.37 -5.57
C ALA A 55 30.14 7.66 -4.72
N GLY A 56 30.95 7.65 -3.66
CA GLY A 56 31.11 8.76 -2.72
C GLY A 56 29.88 9.09 -1.84
N ARG A 57 28.74 8.41 -2.02
CA ARG A 57 27.50 8.73 -1.31
C ARG A 57 26.96 7.60 -0.43
N GLY A 58 27.23 6.34 -0.75
CA GLY A 58 26.77 5.18 -0.01
C GLY A 58 26.03 4.17 -0.86
N TYR A 59 24.83 3.75 -0.42
CA TYR A 59 24.06 2.69 -1.02
C TYR A 59 22.63 3.17 -1.36
N ARG A 60 22.01 2.53 -2.34
CA ARG A 60 20.59 2.62 -2.66
C ARG A 60 20.01 1.22 -2.85
N LEU A 61 18.70 1.08 -2.93
CA LEU A 61 18.07 -0.19 -3.26
C LEU A 61 18.50 -0.68 -4.64
N GLY A 62 18.84 -1.95 -4.76
CA GLY A 62 19.39 -2.58 -5.94
C GLY A 62 18.34 -3.13 -6.90
N PRO A 63 18.71 -3.41 -8.17
CA PRO A 63 17.80 -3.82 -9.22
C PRO A 63 17.17 -5.22 -9.00
N LEU A 64 17.80 -6.11 -8.23
CA LEU A 64 17.22 -7.42 -7.93
C LEU A 64 15.84 -7.30 -7.28
N LEU A 65 15.64 -6.26 -6.45
CA LEU A 65 14.35 -6.02 -5.79
C LEU A 65 13.22 -5.75 -6.79
N VAL A 66 13.50 -5.15 -7.95
CA VAL A 66 12.50 -4.93 -9.03
C VAL A 66 12.04 -6.27 -9.58
N GLY A 67 12.97 -7.19 -9.86
CA GLY A 67 12.65 -8.53 -10.35
C GLY A 67 11.81 -9.35 -9.35
N LEU A 68 12.22 -9.32 -8.08
CA LEU A 68 11.47 -10.00 -7.01
C LEU A 68 10.07 -9.41 -6.81
N ALA A 69 9.95 -8.07 -6.82
CA ALA A 69 8.66 -7.40 -6.74
C ALA A 69 7.77 -7.71 -7.94
N GLY A 70 8.34 -7.74 -9.16
CA GLY A 70 7.63 -8.11 -10.38
C GLY A 70 6.96 -9.48 -10.28
N GLN A 71 7.70 -10.51 -9.81
CA GLN A 71 7.15 -11.85 -9.59
C GLN A 71 5.99 -11.87 -8.58
N ILE A 72 6.09 -11.06 -7.52
CA ILE A 72 5.01 -10.95 -6.52
C ILE A 72 3.77 -10.31 -7.15
N ILE A 73 3.95 -9.19 -7.87
CA ILE A 73 2.86 -8.44 -8.51
C ILE A 73 2.16 -9.32 -9.54
N GLU A 74 2.92 -9.99 -10.41
CA GLU A 74 2.38 -10.91 -11.43
C GLU A 74 1.58 -12.05 -10.79
N ARG A 75 2.12 -12.70 -9.77
CA ARG A 75 1.44 -13.81 -9.08
C ARG A 75 0.12 -13.40 -8.45
N THR A 76 -0.05 -12.15 -8.00
CA THR A 76 -1.31 -11.69 -7.42
C THR A 76 -2.41 -11.53 -8.46
N GLY A 77 -2.06 -11.25 -9.70
CA GLY A 77 -2.96 -10.92 -10.79
C GLY A 77 -3.76 -9.62 -10.58
N LEU A 78 -3.66 -9.00 -9.40
CA LEU A 78 -4.54 -7.89 -9.00
C LEU A 78 -4.38 -6.65 -9.89
N VAL A 79 -3.16 -6.32 -10.31
CA VAL A 79 -2.91 -5.17 -11.18
C VAL A 79 -3.51 -5.42 -12.56
N ALA A 80 -3.20 -6.57 -13.20
CA ALA A 80 -3.73 -6.94 -14.50
C ALA A 80 -5.27 -7.01 -14.51
N ALA A 81 -5.88 -7.56 -13.44
CA ALA A 81 -7.33 -7.63 -13.31
C ALA A 81 -7.97 -6.23 -13.22
N VAL A 82 -7.32 -5.26 -12.57
CA VAL A 82 -7.81 -3.88 -12.49
C VAL A 82 -7.59 -3.14 -13.81
N GLU A 83 -6.46 -3.34 -14.47
CA GLU A 83 -6.19 -2.75 -15.81
C GLU A 83 -7.17 -3.26 -16.88
N GLY A 84 -7.59 -4.52 -16.79
CA GLY A 84 -8.62 -5.10 -17.65
C GLY A 84 -10.06 -4.65 -17.34
N ALA A 85 -10.29 -3.98 -16.20
CA ALA A 85 -11.61 -3.46 -15.84
C ALA A 85 -11.95 -2.18 -16.64
N ALA A 86 -13.25 -1.87 -16.72
CA ALA A 86 -13.70 -0.63 -17.34
C ALA A 86 -13.05 0.59 -16.65
N PRO A 87 -12.51 1.55 -17.42
CA PRO A 87 -11.83 2.69 -16.85
C PRO A 87 -12.80 3.56 -16.02
N VAL A 88 -12.38 3.89 -14.81
CA VAL A 88 -13.13 4.81 -13.95
C VAL A 88 -12.94 6.24 -14.43
N ARG A 89 -14.03 6.96 -14.68
CA ARG A 89 -14.00 8.36 -15.12
C ARG A 89 -13.48 9.28 -14.03
N ARG A 90 -12.29 9.82 -14.22
CA ARG A 90 -11.59 10.71 -13.29
C ARG A 90 -11.63 12.17 -13.78
N THR A 91 -11.60 13.09 -12.83
CA THR A 91 -11.31 14.50 -13.12
C THR A 91 -9.79 14.74 -13.06
N PRO A 92 -9.25 15.78 -13.75
CA PRO A 92 -7.84 16.14 -13.62
C PRO A 92 -7.42 16.28 -12.15
N GLY A 93 -6.25 15.75 -11.79
CA GLY A 93 -5.75 15.74 -10.40
C GLY A 93 -6.27 14.60 -9.53
N GLN A 94 -7.13 13.73 -10.05
CA GLN A 94 -7.47 12.45 -9.42
C GLN A 94 -6.62 11.32 -10.00
N GLU A 95 -6.27 10.35 -9.15
CA GLU A 95 -5.40 9.22 -9.49
C GLU A 95 -6.05 7.91 -9.03
N VAL A 96 -5.80 6.84 -9.77
CA VAL A 96 -6.18 5.48 -9.36
C VAL A 96 -5.06 4.85 -8.56
N HIS A 97 -5.41 4.14 -7.50
CA HIS A 97 -4.49 3.31 -6.72
C HIS A 97 -5.06 1.91 -6.55
N VAL A 98 -4.17 0.93 -6.66
CA VAL A 98 -4.47 -0.47 -6.36
C VAL A 98 -3.63 -0.88 -5.16
N GLY A 99 -4.28 -1.41 -4.14
CA GLY A 99 -3.62 -1.89 -2.93
C GLY A 99 -4.02 -3.33 -2.61
N GLN A 100 -3.04 -4.17 -2.36
CA GLN A 100 -3.23 -5.55 -1.90
C GLN A 100 -3.36 -5.57 -0.37
N LEU A 101 -4.30 -6.36 0.15
CA LEU A 101 -4.40 -6.63 1.58
C LEU A 101 -3.46 -7.78 1.97
N VAL A 102 -2.58 -7.53 2.95
CA VAL A 102 -1.64 -8.53 3.49
C VAL A 102 -1.72 -8.47 5.02
N GLY A 103 -2.42 -9.41 5.64
CA GLY A 103 -2.73 -9.33 7.07
C GLY A 103 -3.60 -8.11 7.38
N ALA A 104 -3.08 -7.18 8.20
CA ALA A 104 -3.68 -5.86 8.46
C ALA A 104 -2.95 -4.71 7.75
N TRP A 105 -2.08 -5.02 6.78
CA TRP A 105 -1.41 -4.05 5.93
C TRP A 105 -2.10 -3.92 4.58
N VAL A 106 -2.06 -2.73 4.00
CA VAL A 106 -2.24 -2.53 2.56
C VAL A 106 -0.87 -2.23 1.94
N VAL A 107 -0.55 -2.96 0.87
CA VAL A 107 0.64 -2.71 0.03
C VAL A 107 0.16 -2.16 -1.29
N TYR A 108 0.59 -0.96 -1.65
CA TYR A 108 0.20 -0.33 -2.91
C TYR A 108 1.03 -0.93 -4.06
N LEU A 109 0.36 -1.55 -5.02
CA LEU A 109 0.98 -2.24 -6.15
C LEU A 109 1.00 -1.41 -7.43
N HIS A 110 0.01 -0.53 -7.62
CA HIS A 110 -0.15 0.23 -8.85
C HIS A 110 -0.70 1.63 -8.56
N ARG A 111 -0.28 2.58 -9.41
CA ARG A 111 -0.78 3.95 -9.46
C ARG A 111 -0.92 4.37 -10.90
N GLU A 112 -2.09 4.81 -11.28
CA GLU A 112 -2.33 5.46 -12.56
C GLU A 112 -2.57 6.96 -12.32
N ALA A 113 -1.60 7.79 -12.71
CA ALA A 113 -1.73 9.23 -12.66
C ALA A 113 -2.64 9.74 -13.77
N GLY A 114 -3.45 10.76 -13.50
CA GLY A 114 -4.17 11.50 -14.53
C GLY A 114 -3.25 12.40 -15.35
N PRO A 115 -3.76 13.04 -16.43
CA PRO A 115 -2.98 13.93 -17.28
C PRO A 115 -2.44 15.15 -16.52
N VAL A 116 -3.12 15.57 -15.47
CA VAL A 116 -2.62 16.57 -14.51
C VAL A 116 -2.16 15.83 -13.27
N ARG A 117 -0.85 15.85 -13.06
CA ARG A 117 -0.24 15.17 -11.90
C ARG A 117 -0.64 15.89 -10.62
N ALA A 118 -1.38 15.23 -9.75
CA ALA A 118 -1.58 15.73 -8.40
C ALA A 118 -0.22 15.71 -7.66
N PRO A 119 0.07 16.67 -6.78
CA PRO A 119 1.24 16.61 -5.91
C PRO A 119 1.00 15.54 -4.84
N MET A 120 1.05 14.29 -5.23
CA MET A 120 0.94 13.12 -4.35
C MET A 120 2.23 12.33 -4.43
N ASP A 121 2.72 11.87 -3.28
CA ASP A 121 3.86 10.99 -3.22
C ASP A 121 3.54 9.65 -3.92
N ASN A 122 4.53 9.10 -4.63
CA ASN A 122 4.40 7.78 -5.21
C ASN A 122 4.21 6.76 -4.08
N ARG A 123 3.09 6.03 -4.13
CA ARG A 123 2.75 5.01 -3.14
C ARG A 123 3.08 3.59 -3.55
N VAL A 124 3.49 3.36 -4.79
CA VAL A 124 3.87 2.01 -5.24
C VAL A 124 5.01 1.49 -4.39
N GLY A 125 4.82 0.29 -3.81
CA GLY A 125 5.71 -0.29 -2.81
C GLY A 125 5.49 0.20 -1.37
N LEU A 126 4.68 1.26 -1.15
CA LEU A 126 4.37 1.71 0.21
C LEU A 126 3.49 0.68 0.92
N ARG A 127 3.88 0.35 2.14
CA ARG A 127 3.09 -0.42 3.09
C ARG A 127 2.49 0.52 4.15
N ALA A 128 1.20 0.42 4.37
CA ALA A 128 0.51 1.20 5.41
C ALA A 128 -0.51 0.33 6.14
N PRO A 129 -0.82 0.62 7.43
CA PRO A 129 -1.93 -0.03 8.12
C PRO A 129 -3.22 0.10 7.31
N ALA A 130 -3.93 -1.02 7.10
CA ALA A 130 -5.08 -1.07 6.18
C ALA A 130 -6.21 -0.11 6.58
N TRP A 131 -6.36 0.19 7.87
CA TRP A 131 -7.37 1.14 8.37
C TRP A 131 -7.06 2.62 8.09
N ARG A 132 -5.86 2.96 7.58
CA ARG A 132 -5.49 4.35 7.30
C ARG A 132 -5.86 4.82 5.91
N GLY A 133 -6.15 3.93 4.97
CA GLY A 133 -6.39 4.30 3.58
C GLY A 133 -7.59 3.61 2.95
N GLY A 134 -8.12 4.21 1.87
CA GLY A 134 -9.32 3.72 1.20
C GLY A 134 -9.21 2.28 0.73
N CYS A 135 -8.14 1.92 0.00
CA CYS A 135 -7.95 0.53 -0.49
C CYS A 135 -7.97 -0.49 0.65
N GLY A 136 -7.27 -0.19 1.75
CA GLY A 136 -7.21 -1.08 2.90
C GLY A 136 -8.55 -1.20 3.63
N LYS A 137 -9.21 -0.06 3.94
CA LYS A 137 -10.54 -0.05 4.56
C LYS A 137 -11.57 -0.79 3.70
N ALA A 138 -11.54 -0.58 2.38
CA ALA A 138 -12.41 -1.28 1.45
C ALA A 138 -12.22 -2.80 1.54
N ALA A 139 -10.98 -3.29 1.54
CA ALA A 139 -10.69 -4.71 1.69
C ALA A 139 -11.13 -5.23 3.08
N LEU A 140 -10.79 -4.52 4.18
CA LEU A 140 -11.21 -4.87 5.54
C LEU A 140 -12.73 -4.93 5.69
N SER A 141 -13.50 -4.12 4.95
CA SER A 141 -14.96 -4.12 5.01
C SER A 141 -15.59 -5.45 4.61
N ARG A 142 -14.85 -6.33 3.94
CA ARG A 142 -15.32 -7.66 3.49
C ARG A 142 -14.95 -8.79 4.46
N LEU A 143 -14.20 -8.50 5.50
CA LEU A 143 -13.86 -9.46 6.56
C LEU A 143 -14.89 -9.41 7.70
N PRO A 144 -15.07 -10.53 8.43
CA PRO A 144 -15.79 -10.52 9.70
C PRO A 144 -15.15 -9.54 10.70
N SER A 145 -15.98 -8.87 11.51
CA SER A 145 -15.48 -7.86 12.47
C SER A 145 -14.44 -8.43 13.45
N ALA A 146 -14.68 -9.64 13.95
CA ALA A 146 -13.72 -10.30 14.87
C ALA A 146 -12.35 -10.55 14.19
N GLU A 147 -12.35 -10.90 12.92
CA GLU A 147 -11.11 -11.11 12.15
C GLU A 147 -10.37 -9.78 11.91
N VAL A 148 -11.11 -8.69 11.66
CA VAL A 148 -10.52 -7.34 11.56
C VAL A 148 -9.82 -6.98 12.86
N ASP A 149 -10.48 -7.17 14.01
CA ASP A 149 -9.93 -6.87 15.32
C ASP A 149 -8.69 -7.70 15.64
N GLU A 150 -8.72 -9.00 15.35
CA GLU A 150 -7.57 -9.90 15.55
C GLU A 150 -6.35 -9.45 14.72
N ARG A 151 -6.57 -9.19 13.42
CA ARG A 151 -5.50 -8.74 12.49
C ARG A 151 -4.89 -7.41 12.94
N ILE A 152 -5.72 -6.44 13.35
CA ILE A 152 -5.28 -5.13 13.85
C ILE A 152 -4.50 -5.30 15.17
N ALA A 153 -5.04 -6.04 16.13
CA ALA A 153 -4.38 -6.27 17.42
C ALA A 153 -3.02 -6.94 17.26
N ARG A 154 -2.92 -7.92 16.35
CA ARG A 154 -1.64 -8.56 16.02
C ARG A 154 -0.65 -7.56 15.46
N LEU A 155 -1.06 -6.76 14.46
CA LEU A 155 -0.19 -5.77 13.85
C LEU A 155 0.32 -4.72 14.84
N CYS A 156 -0.57 -4.21 15.71
CA CYS A 156 -0.20 -3.22 16.72
C CYS A 156 0.84 -3.77 17.71
N ARG A 157 0.74 -5.06 18.07
CA ARG A 157 1.73 -5.70 18.94
C ARG A 157 3.08 -5.95 18.27
N GLU A 158 3.08 -6.34 17.00
CA GLU A 158 4.31 -6.75 16.28
C GLU A 158 5.14 -5.57 15.76
N GLU A 159 4.50 -4.46 15.42
CA GLU A 159 5.14 -3.36 14.69
C GLU A 159 5.06 -2.00 15.40
N ASP A 160 4.59 -1.97 16.66
CA ASP A 160 4.41 -0.74 17.46
C ASP A 160 3.60 0.36 16.73
N VAL A 161 2.52 -0.06 16.06
CA VAL A 161 1.64 0.84 15.31
C VAL A 161 0.44 1.22 16.19
N PRO A 162 0.09 2.51 16.28
CA PRO A 162 -1.09 2.92 17.06
C PRO A 162 -2.37 2.29 16.54
N ALA A 163 -3.17 1.75 17.44
CA ALA A 163 -4.48 1.19 17.13
C ALA A 163 -5.44 2.29 16.63
N PRO A 164 -6.37 1.96 15.72
CA PRO A 164 -7.43 2.89 15.32
C PRO A 164 -8.48 3.04 16.43
N ASP A 165 -9.33 4.06 16.30
CA ASP A 165 -10.62 4.09 17.02
C ASP A 165 -11.50 2.94 16.48
N GLY A 166 -11.64 1.89 17.27
CA GLY A 166 -12.36 0.66 16.87
C GLY A 166 -13.82 0.92 16.48
N PRO A 167 -14.64 1.54 17.35
CA PRO A 167 -16.04 1.87 17.03
C PRO A 167 -16.19 2.69 15.74
N ALA A 168 -15.39 3.74 15.56
CA ALA A 168 -15.42 4.57 14.37
C ALA A 168 -15.03 3.77 13.12
N LEU A 169 -13.97 2.96 13.19
CA LEU A 169 -13.55 2.09 12.09
C LEU A 169 -14.66 1.11 11.70
N HIS A 170 -15.25 0.40 12.68
CA HIS A 170 -16.31 -0.57 12.40
C HIS A 170 -17.55 0.08 11.77
N ALA A 171 -17.92 1.30 12.17
CA ALA A 171 -18.99 2.05 11.54
C ALA A 171 -18.70 2.36 10.06
N GLU A 172 -17.46 2.82 9.75
CA GLU A 172 -17.03 3.06 8.37
C GLU A 172 -17.02 1.76 7.55
N LEU A 173 -16.50 0.66 8.08
CA LEU A 173 -16.45 -0.64 7.40
C LEU A 173 -17.87 -1.19 7.16
N ALA A 174 -18.77 -1.05 8.11
CA ALA A 174 -20.16 -1.47 7.96
C ALA A 174 -20.88 -0.66 6.86
N GLN A 175 -20.62 0.64 6.77
CA GLN A 175 -21.14 1.47 5.67
C GLN A 175 -20.56 1.00 4.34
N GLY A 176 -19.25 0.81 4.24
CA GLY A 176 -18.59 0.31 3.04
C GLY A 176 -19.10 -1.06 2.59
N ARG A 177 -19.47 -1.92 3.55
CA ARG A 177 -20.07 -3.23 3.26
C ARG A 177 -21.47 -3.11 2.63
N ARG A 178 -22.30 -2.18 3.12
CA ARG A 178 -23.65 -1.92 2.58
C ARG A 178 -23.60 -1.33 1.18
N ASP A 179 -22.76 -0.30 1.00
CA ASP A 179 -22.72 0.47 -0.26
C ASP A 179 -21.87 -0.21 -1.34
N GLY A 180 -20.98 -1.14 -0.95
CA GLY A 180 -20.00 -1.76 -1.84
C GLY A 180 -18.78 -0.87 -2.13
N TRP A 181 -18.73 0.32 -1.54
CA TRP A 181 -17.63 1.30 -1.63
C TRP A 181 -17.61 2.19 -0.39
N LEU A 182 -16.53 2.93 -0.17
CA LEU A 182 -16.42 3.87 0.94
C LEU A 182 -15.59 5.11 0.58
N VAL A 183 -15.73 6.14 1.40
CA VAL A 183 -14.88 7.34 1.34
C VAL A 183 -13.89 7.32 2.50
N SER A 184 -12.65 7.70 2.24
CA SER A 184 -11.63 7.82 3.28
C SER A 184 -10.81 9.08 3.10
N SER A 185 -10.62 9.84 4.20
CA SER A 185 -9.74 11.01 4.26
C SER A 185 -8.64 10.85 5.32
N ALA A 186 -8.49 9.63 5.87
CA ALA A 186 -7.62 9.36 7.01
C ALA A 186 -6.13 9.14 6.65
N PHE A 187 -5.82 8.93 5.36
CA PHE A 187 -4.45 8.59 4.96
C PHE A 187 -3.50 9.79 5.05
N GLN A 188 -3.95 10.93 4.59
CA GLN A 188 -3.16 12.15 4.54
C GLN A 188 -4.09 13.38 4.62
N PRO A 189 -3.75 14.40 5.42
CA PRO A 189 -4.53 15.63 5.50
C PRO A 189 -4.79 16.26 4.14
N GLY A 190 -5.99 16.77 3.90
CA GLY A 190 -6.39 17.41 2.66
C GLY A 190 -6.54 16.48 1.45
N ARG A 191 -6.54 15.16 1.68
CA ARG A 191 -6.74 14.13 0.66
C ARG A 191 -7.97 13.30 0.95
N THR A 192 -8.68 12.97 -0.12
CA THR A 192 -9.85 12.09 -0.08
C THR A 192 -9.70 10.99 -1.11
N SER A 193 -10.22 9.82 -0.80
CA SER A 193 -10.33 8.70 -1.74
C SER A 193 -11.72 8.08 -1.67
N VAL A 194 -12.22 7.66 -2.83
CA VAL A 194 -13.37 6.76 -2.98
C VAL A 194 -12.82 5.40 -3.35
N ALA A 195 -13.16 4.37 -2.58
CA ALA A 195 -12.54 3.04 -2.71
C ALA A 195 -13.55 1.92 -2.64
N ALA A 196 -13.28 0.83 -3.35
CA ALA A 196 -14.08 -0.39 -3.32
C ALA A 196 -13.19 -1.62 -3.15
N PRO A 197 -13.71 -2.69 -2.52
CA PRO A 197 -12.97 -3.93 -2.31
C PRO A 197 -12.88 -4.73 -3.61
N VAL A 198 -11.70 -5.29 -3.89
CA VAL A 198 -11.53 -6.35 -4.89
C VAL A 198 -11.61 -7.68 -4.17
N VAL A 199 -12.62 -8.47 -4.55
CA VAL A 199 -12.97 -9.73 -3.87
C VAL A 199 -13.03 -10.83 -4.91
N ARG A 200 -12.34 -11.95 -4.69
CA ARG A 200 -12.39 -13.13 -5.54
C ARG A 200 -13.82 -13.73 -5.58
N ALA A 201 -14.08 -14.57 -6.57
CA ALA A 201 -15.37 -15.29 -6.68
C ALA A 201 -15.71 -16.08 -5.41
N GLY A 202 -14.71 -16.62 -4.72
CA GLY A 202 -14.87 -17.32 -3.43
C GLY A 202 -15.16 -16.43 -2.21
N GLY A 203 -15.27 -15.10 -2.38
CA GLY A 203 -15.57 -14.17 -1.29
C GLY A 203 -14.33 -13.63 -0.55
N GLU A 204 -13.12 -14.07 -0.89
CA GLU A 204 -11.88 -13.61 -0.27
C GLU A 204 -11.52 -12.19 -0.75
N PRO A 205 -11.36 -11.20 0.16
CA PRO A 205 -10.87 -9.88 -0.22
C PRO A 205 -9.35 -9.92 -0.45
N VAL A 206 -8.94 -9.63 -1.67
CA VAL A 206 -7.51 -9.58 -2.05
C VAL A 206 -6.91 -8.18 -1.94
N GLY A 207 -7.75 -7.14 -1.94
CA GLY A 207 -7.28 -5.77 -1.88
C GLY A 207 -8.37 -4.75 -2.15
N GLY A 208 -7.98 -3.58 -2.62
CA GLY A 208 -8.89 -2.50 -2.97
C GLY A 208 -8.41 -1.67 -4.14
N LEU A 209 -9.38 -1.12 -4.86
CA LEU A 209 -9.22 -0.12 -5.89
C LEU A 209 -9.73 1.22 -5.35
N SER A 210 -9.01 2.31 -5.60
CA SER A 210 -9.48 3.64 -5.20
C SER A 210 -9.16 4.72 -6.23
N VAL A 211 -10.02 5.74 -6.28
CA VAL A 211 -9.72 7.05 -6.88
C VAL A 211 -9.42 8.01 -5.74
N ALA A 212 -8.27 8.65 -5.79
CA ALA A 212 -7.79 9.56 -4.74
C ALA A 212 -7.27 10.88 -5.32
N GLY A 213 -7.27 11.93 -4.49
CA GLY A 213 -6.78 13.26 -4.87
C GLY A 213 -6.99 14.30 -3.78
N PRO A 214 -6.76 15.59 -4.07
CA PRO A 214 -7.13 16.69 -3.20
C PRO A 214 -8.61 16.65 -2.81
N SER A 215 -8.94 16.86 -1.53
CA SER A 215 -10.33 16.75 -1.04
C SER A 215 -11.31 17.66 -1.78
N ALA A 216 -10.86 18.81 -2.26
CA ALA A 216 -11.65 19.74 -3.06
C ALA A 216 -12.20 19.11 -4.37
N LEU A 217 -11.56 18.04 -4.87
CA LEU A 217 -12.01 17.31 -6.07
C LEU A 217 -13.05 16.22 -5.77
N PHE A 218 -13.53 16.13 -4.51
CA PHE A 218 -14.49 15.12 -4.07
C PHE A 218 -15.75 15.75 -3.44
N PRO A 219 -16.41 16.72 -4.11
CA PRO A 219 -17.69 17.19 -3.63
C PRO A 219 -18.73 16.05 -3.67
N PRO A 220 -19.83 16.13 -2.92
CA PRO A 220 -20.82 15.05 -2.80
C PRO A 220 -21.33 14.50 -4.14
N ALA A 221 -21.48 15.34 -5.16
CA ALA A 221 -21.90 14.90 -6.50
C ALA A 221 -20.85 13.99 -7.18
N VAL A 222 -19.56 14.31 -7.03
CA VAL A 222 -18.45 13.50 -7.56
C VAL A 222 -18.37 12.18 -6.81
N VAL A 223 -18.49 12.20 -5.47
CA VAL A 223 -18.45 11.00 -4.64
C VAL A 223 -19.60 10.05 -5.02
N ARG A 224 -20.84 10.56 -5.15
CA ARG A 224 -22.00 9.75 -5.54
C ARG A 224 -21.86 9.11 -6.92
N ARG A 225 -21.17 9.75 -7.86
CA ARG A 225 -20.87 9.20 -9.17
C ARG A 225 -19.74 8.17 -9.11
N LEU A 226 -18.63 8.51 -8.47
CA LEU A 226 -17.44 7.66 -8.42
C LEU A 226 -17.65 6.36 -7.63
N GLY A 227 -18.43 6.39 -6.56
CA GLY A 227 -18.66 5.22 -5.71
C GLY A 227 -19.11 3.99 -6.49
N PRO A 228 -20.25 4.05 -7.22
CA PRO A 228 -20.71 2.93 -8.05
C PRO A 228 -19.73 2.55 -9.17
N GLU A 229 -19.05 3.52 -9.81
CA GLU A 229 -18.07 3.24 -10.87
C GLU A 229 -16.86 2.46 -10.33
N VAL A 230 -16.28 2.90 -9.20
CA VAL A 230 -15.15 2.21 -8.55
C VAL A 230 -15.56 0.83 -8.06
N ALA A 231 -16.80 0.70 -7.51
CA ALA A 231 -17.34 -0.60 -7.10
C ALA A 231 -17.55 -1.55 -8.27
N ALA A 232 -18.01 -1.06 -9.43
CA ALA A 232 -18.16 -1.87 -10.63
C ALA A 232 -16.82 -2.36 -11.17
N ALA A 233 -15.83 -1.47 -11.27
CA ALA A 233 -14.46 -1.83 -11.69
C ALA A 233 -13.81 -2.84 -10.75
N ALA A 234 -13.95 -2.65 -9.43
CA ALA A 234 -13.41 -3.56 -8.42
C ALA A 234 -14.06 -4.96 -8.48
N ARG A 235 -15.39 -5.03 -8.71
CA ARG A 235 -16.08 -6.32 -8.89
C ARG A 235 -15.61 -7.04 -10.15
N HIS A 236 -15.48 -6.31 -11.28
CA HIS A 236 -14.96 -6.89 -12.53
C HIS A 236 -13.56 -7.47 -12.31
N ALA A 237 -12.66 -6.71 -11.68
CA ALA A 237 -11.33 -7.18 -11.34
C ALA A 237 -11.36 -8.44 -10.44
N GLY A 238 -12.26 -8.47 -9.45
CA GLY A 238 -12.43 -9.63 -8.56
C GLY A 238 -12.87 -10.89 -9.30
N GLN A 239 -13.78 -10.75 -10.28
CA GLN A 239 -14.22 -11.87 -11.14
C GLN A 239 -13.09 -12.42 -12.02
N ALA A 240 -12.21 -11.54 -12.52
CA ALA A 240 -11.05 -11.94 -13.33
C ALA A 240 -9.96 -12.69 -12.54
N LEU A 241 -10.00 -12.61 -11.21
CA LEU A 241 -9.04 -13.29 -10.32
C LEU A 241 -9.43 -14.74 -9.93
N GLY A 242 -10.61 -15.19 -10.34
CA GLY A 242 -11.10 -16.55 -10.05
C GLY A 242 -11.73 -16.64 -8.67
#